data_4c6de573ef5f6b9d85eb60142e8799f2
#
_entry.id   4c6de573ef5f6b9d85eb60142e8799f2
#
_cell.length_a   1.000
_cell.length_b   1.000
_cell.length_c   1.000
_cell.angle_alpha   90.00
_cell.angle_beta   90.00
_cell.angle_gamma   90.00
#
_symmetry.space_group_name_H-M   'P 1'
#
loop_
_entity.id
_entity.type
_entity.pdbx_description
1 polymer ?
#
loop_
_entity_poly.entity_id
_entity_poly.type
_entity_poly.pdbx_seq_one_letter_code
_entity_poly.pdbx_strand_id
1 'polypeptide(L)'
;GIITAFPLFSVMLYGFSKPALYPNEVFPVKLILIANSLMLPISIFLIWIWGVPNVVKYANGLSQLENISARYDLFEIVNFALGFTVMAIISFFLMTSLILSRIIGDVDGMYNWLRPRIMIVSFGLFILTMPSVFEGLRILLSCVIIFLSDLLARSFPLARNMTEIIQDDTALKGHA
;
A
#
# COMPACT_ATOMS: atom_id res chain seq x y z
N GLY A 1 -0.48 19.05 -1.29
CA GLY A 1 -1.64 18.61 -0.49
C GLY A 1 -1.52 17.18 0.01
N ILE A 2 -1.62 16.16 -0.87
CA ILE A 2 -1.68 14.73 -0.45
C ILE A 2 -0.36 14.26 0.18
N ILE A 3 0.79 14.67 -0.36
CA ILE A 3 2.13 14.29 0.14
C ILE A 3 2.33 14.74 1.60
N THR A 4 1.82 15.90 1.97
CA THR A 4 1.90 16.44 3.33
C THR A 4 0.79 15.92 4.25
N ALA A 5 -0.38 15.58 3.69
CA ALA A 5 -1.50 15.06 4.45
C ALA A 5 -1.27 13.62 4.95
N PHE A 6 -0.54 12.81 4.19
CA PHE A 6 -0.33 11.39 4.54
C PHE A 6 0.51 11.18 5.81
N PRO A 7 1.63 11.88 6.04
CA PRO A 7 2.33 11.82 7.32
C PRO A 7 1.47 12.25 8.51
N LEU A 8 0.67 13.31 8.34
CA LEU A 8 -0.26 13.76 9.38
C LEU A 8 -1.33 12.70 9.68
N PHE A 9 -1.88 12.08 8.63
CA PHE A 9 -2.83 10.98 8.76
C PHE A 9 -2.21 9.79 9.50
N SER A 10 -0.96 9.41 9.19
CA SER A 10 -0.25 8.33 9.86
C SER A 10 -0.04 8.61 11.36
N VAL A 11 0.27 9.85 11.73
CA VAL A 11 0.40 10.27 13.13
C VAL A 11 -0.96 10.21 13.84
N MET A 12 -2.03 10.69 13.22
CA MET A 12 -3.39 10.60 13.77
C MET A 12 -3.83 9.14 13.93
N LEU A 13 -3.56 8.29 12.94
CA LEU A 13 -3.88 6.87 12.98
C LEU A 13 -3.13 6.16 14.13
N TYR A 14 -1.86 6.51 14.32
CA TYR A 14 -1.07 6.00 15.45
C TYR A 14 -1.65 6.45 16.80
N GLY A 15 -1.99 7.73 16.94
CA GLY A 15 -2.61 8.26 18.14
C GLY A 15 -3.93 7.58 18.49
N PHE A 16 -4.73 7.27 17.47
CA PHE A 16 -5.99 6.54 17.63
C PHE A 16 -5.79 5.06 17.97
N SER A 17 -4.80 4.41 17.36
CA SER A 17 -4.53 2.98 17.55
C SER A 17 -3.79 2.69 18.87
N LYS A 18 -3.00 3.63 19.37
CA LYS A 18 -2.16 3.46 20.57
C LYS A 18 -2.90 2.91 21.80
N PRO A 19 -4.13 3.37 22.17
CA PRO A 19 -4.82 2.83 23.32
C PRO A 19 -5.32 1.38 23.16
N ALA A 20 -5.41 0.88 21.92
CA ALA A 20 -5.86 -0.47 21.61
C ALA A 20 -4.70 -1.48 21.44
N LEU A 21 -3.44 -1.00 21.48
CA LEU A 21 -2.24 -1.82 21.23
C LEU A 21 -1.60 -2.28 22.54
N TYR A 22 -1.18 -3.54 22.56
CA TYR A 22 -0.33 -4.05 23.66
C TYR A 22 1.07 -3.40 23.60
N PRO A 23 1.80 -3.32 24.73
CA PRO A 23 3.13 -2.69 24.78
C PRO A 23 4.12 -3.21 23.74
N ASN A 24 4.05 -4.52 23.43
CA ASN A 24 4.91 -5.20 22.46
C ASN A 24 4.54 -4.91 20.99
N GLU A 25 3.32 -4.44 20.72
CA GLU A 25 2.80 -4.16 19.38
C GLU A 25 3.02 -2.70 18.96
N VAL A 26 3.25 -1.81 19.93
CA VAL A 26 3.44 -0.38 19.69
C VAL A 26 4.62 -0.11 18.76
N PHE A 27 5.73 -0.82 18.95
CA PHE A 27 6.93 -0.63 18.15
C PHE A 27 6.74 -1.04 16.68
N PRO A 28 6.27 -2.27 16.35
CA PRO A 28 6.06 -2.67 14.96
C PRO A 28 5.01 -1.81 14.25
N VAL A 29 3.91 -1.44 14.92
CA VAL A 29 2.90 -0.54 14.34
C VAL A 29 3.49 0.84 14.01
N LYS A 30 4.24 1.41 14.93
CA LYS A 30 4.93 2.69 14.71
C LYS A 30 5.90 2.62 13.55
N LEU A 31 6.70 1.55 13.46
CA LEU A 31 7.66 1.33 12.37
C LEU A 31 6.96 1.26 11.01
N ILE A 32 5.88 0.49 10.91
CA ILE A 32 5.10 0.33 9.68
C ILE A 32 4.47 1.64 9.24
N LEU A 33 3.88 2.40 10.16
CA LEU A 33 3.27 3.69 9.84
C LEU A 33 4.31 4.72 9.38
N ILE A 34 5.49 4.75 10.01
CA ILE A 34 6.59 5.63 9.58
C ILE A 34 7.11 5.21 8.22
N ALA A 35 7.37 3.91 8.02
CA ALA A 35 7.86 3.38 6.74
C ALA A 35 6.88 3.68 5.61
N ASN A 36 5.58 3.47 5.83
CA ASN A 36 4.54 3.72 4.86
C ASN A 36 4.39 5.23 4.56
N SER A 37 4.47 6.06 5.61
CA SER A 37 4.44 7.52 5.48
C SER A 37 5.60 8.09 4.67
N LEU A 38 6.76 7.42 4.69
CA LEU A 38 7.93 7.81 3.91
C LEU A 38 7.89 7.24 2.49
N MET A 39 7.49 5.97 2.35
CA MET A 39 7.48 5.27 1.06
C MET A 39 6.45 5.84 0.07
N LEU A 40 5.31 6.34 0.54
CA LEU A 40 4.28 6.88 -0.34
C LEU A 40 4.75 8.15 -1.08
N PRO A 41 5.30 9.19 -0.42
CA PRO A 41 5.85 10.35 -1.12
C PRO A 41 6.96 9.97 -2.11
N ILE A 42 7.84 9.04 -1.72
CA ILE A 42 8.92 8.56 -2.59
C ILE A 42 8.34 7.87 -3.83
N SER A 43 7.31 7.04 -3.67
CA SER A 43 6.64 6.37 -4.80
C SER A 43 5.99 7.37 -5.75
N ILE A 44 5.31 8.40 -5.23
CA ILE A 44 4.72 9.47 -6.05
C ILE A 44 5.82 10.20 -6.82
N PHE A 45 6.91 10.55 -6.15
CA PHE A 45 8.05 11.23 -6.76
C PHE A 45 8.67 10.39 -7.89
N LEU A 46 8.84 9.10 -7.67
CA LEU A 46 9.32 8.14 -8.68
C LEU A 46 8.39 8.05 -9.88
N ILE A 47 7.07 8.00 -9.67
CA ILE A 47 6.08 7.97 -10.75
C ILE A 47 6.23 9.21 -11.64
N TRP A 48 6.33 10.40 -11.05
CA TRP A 48 6.35 11.65 -11.81
C TRP A 48 7.69 11.94 -12.48
N ILE A 49 8.83 11.66 -11.84
CA ILE A 49 10.16 12.00 -12.36
C ILE A 49 10.72 10.93 -13.27
N TRP A 50 10.46 9.67 -12.96
CA TRP A 50 11.02 8.56 -13.71
C TRP A 50 9.98 7.79 -14.52
N GLY A 51 8.82 7.49 -13.96
CA GLY A 51 7.78 6.71 -14.61
C GLY A 51 7.21 7.39 -15.84
N VAL A 52 6.68 8.60 -15.70
CA VAL A 52 6.03 9.35 -16.77
C VAL A 52 6.97 9.64 -17.94
N PRO A 53 8.20 10.14 -17.77
CA PRO A 53 9.11 10.37 -18.88
C PRO A 53 9.51 9.11 -19.64
N ASN A 54 9.65 7.97 -18.93
CA ASN A 54 9.98 6.72 -19.59
C ASN A 54 8.81 6.15 -20.41
N VAL A 55 7.59 6.26 -19.91
CA VAL A 55 6.39 5.87 -20.67
C VAL A 55 6.26 6.71 -21.95
N VAL A 56 6.45 8.02 -21.85
CA VAL A 56 6.41 8.93 -23.01
C VAL A 56 7.52 8.59 -24.01
N LYS A 57 8.74 8.33 -23.54
CA LYS A 57 9.85 7.90 -24.42
C LYS A 57 9.56 6.58 -25.13
N TYR A 58 9.02 5.61 -24.42
CA TYR A 58 8.66 4.31 -24.95
C TYR A 58 7.56 4.42 -26.00
N ALA A 59 6.52 5.19 -25.71
CA ALA A 59 5.42 5.44 -26.63
C ALA A 59 5.89 6.19 -27.90
N ASN A 60 6.81 7.16 -27.78
CA ASN A 60 7.44 7.84 -28.92
C ASN A 60 8.26 6.86 -29.79
N GLY A 61 8.96 5.90 -29.17
CA GLY A 61 9.71 4.88 -29.90
C GLY A 61 8.81 3.96 -30.74
N LEU A 62 7.64 3.60 -30.21
CA LEU A 62 6.66 2.78 -30.93
C LEU A 62 6.02 3.53 -32.10
N SER A 63 5.70 4.83 -31.94
CA SER A 63 5.09 5.63 -32.98
C SER A 63 6.02 5.89 -34.17
N GLN A 64 7.33 5.94 -33.95
CA GLN A 64 8.33 6.05 -35.03
C GLN A 64 8.39 4.80 -35.92
N LEU A 65 8.12 3.61 -35.36
CA LEU A 65 8.06 2.35 -36.10
C LEU A 65 6.86 2.27 -37.03
N GLU A 66 5.76 2.94 -36.69
CA GLU A 66 4.51 2.90 -37.47
C GLU A 66 4.32 4.10 -38.41
N ASN A 67 5.31 5.02 -38.55
CA ASN A 67 5.21 6.24 -39.34
C ASN A 67 3.98 7.13 -38.98
N ILE A 68 3.43 6.96 -37.79
CA ILE A 68 2.29 7.71 -37.29
C ILE A 68 2.85 8.92 -36.51
N SER A 69 2.44 10.13 -36.87
CA SER A 69 2.75 11.32 -36.10
C SER A 69 2.05 11.23 -34.75
N ALA A 70 2.77 10.84 -33.71
CA ALA A 70 2.25 10.76 -32.36
C ALA A 70 1.91 12.16 -31.83
N ARG A 71 0.66 12.56 -31.96
CA ARG A 71 0.10 13.69 -31.21
C ARG A 71 -0.29 13.19 -29.83
N TYR A 72 0.63 13.30 -28.88
CA TYR A 72 0.28 13.07 -27.48
C TYR A 72 -0.47 14.30 -26.96
N ASP A 73 -1.70 14.07 -26.51
CA ASP A 73 -2.40 15.08 -25.76
C ASP A 73 -1.77 15.15 -24.35
N LEU A 74 -1.28 16.34 -23.99
CA LEU A 74 -0.69 16.59 -22.68
C LEU A 74 -1.66 16.21 -21.55
N PHE A 75 -2.96 16.37 -21.80
CA PHE A 75 -4.02 15.99 -20.88
C PHE A 75 -4.07 14.48 -20.61
N GLU A 76 -3.89 13.65 -21.64
CA GLU A 76 -3.86 12.19 -21.48
C GLU A 76 -2.67 11.72 -20.66
N ILE A 77 -1.48 12.31 -20.88
CA ILE A 77 -0.28 11.99 -20.11
C ILE A 77 -0.46 12.35 -18.64
N VAL A 78 -1.00 13.54 -18.36
CA VAL A 78 -1.27 13.99 -16.99
C VAL A 78 -2.32 13.11 -16.33
N ASN A 79 -3.38 12.74 -17.04
CA ASN A 79 -4.45 11.89 -16.52
C ASN A 79 -3.94 10.46 -16.22
N PHE A 80 -3.06 9.94 -17.06
CA PHE A 80 -2.36 8.68 -16.82
C PHE A 80 -1.49 8.72 -15.54
N ALA A 81 -0.68 9.78 -15.39
CA ALA A 81 0.17 9.98 -14.22
C ALA A 81 -0.65 10.14 -12.92
N LEU A 82 -1.75 10.87 -12.99
CA LEU A 82 -2.70 11.00 -11.87
C LEU A 82 -3.32 9.65 -11.51
N GLY A 83 -3.69 8.85 -12.50
CA GLY A 83 -4.22 7.50 -12.29
C GLY A 83 -3.26 6.61 -11.50
N PHE A 84 -1.99 6.57 -11.89
CA PHE A 84 -0.95 5.83 -11.13
C PHE A 84 -0.74 6.39 -9.73
N THR A 85 -0.80 7.70 -9.56
CA THR A 85 -0.68 8.34 -8.25
C THR A 85 -1.81 7.92 -7.32
N VAL A 86 -3.05 7.93 -7.82
CA VAL A 86 -4.22 7.49 -7.04
C VAL A 86 -4.15 6.00 -6.71
N MET A 87 -3.73 5.16 -7.67
CA MET A 87 -3.50 3.73 -7.43
C MET A 87 -2.47 3.50 -6.31
N ALA A 88 -1.36 4.23 -6.34
CA ALA A 88 -0.34 4.13 -5.30
C ALA A 88 -0.91 4.51 -3.92
N ILE A 89 -1.65 5.60 -3.82
CA ILE A 89 -2.27 6.06 -2.56
C ILE A 89 -3.21 4.98 -2.01
N ILE A 90 -4.11 4.44 -2.83
CA ILE A 90 -5.07 3.42 -2.41
C ILE A 90 -4.34 2.13 -2.00
N SER A 91 -3.30 1.73 -2.76
CA SER A 91 -2.49 0.55 -2.47
C SER A 91 -1.79 0.65 -1.11
N PHE A 92 -1.17 1.79 -0.82
CA PHE A 92 -0.53 2.03 0.48
C PHE A 92 -1.54 2.08 1.63
N PHE A 93 -2.71 2.67 1.40
CA PHE A 93 -3.79 2.69 2.40
C PHE A 93 -4.32 1.28 2.68
N LEU A 94 -4.56 0.48 1.63
CA LEU A 94 -4.97 -0.91 1.74
C LEU A 94 -3.93 -1.74 2.52
N MET A 95 -2.66 -1.63 2.14
CA MET A 95 -1.57 -2.34 2.81
C MET A 95 -1.51 -1.99 4.30
N THR A 96 -1.57 -0.69 4.64
CA THR A 96 -1.57 -0.23 6.04
C THR A 96 -2.77 -0.79 6.81
N SER A 97 -3.95 -0.75 6.22
CA SER A 97 -5.19 -1.25 6.83
C SER A 97 -5.14 -2.76 7.07
N LEU A 98 -4.60 -3.54 6.11
CA LEU A 98 -4.43 -4.98 6.25
C LEU A 98 -3.42 -5.36 7.34
N ILE A 99 -2.28 -4.68 7.39
CA ILE A 99 -1.26 -4.92 8.41
C ILE A 99 -1.81 -4.56 9.80
N LEU A 100 -2.46 -3.41 9.92
CA LEU A 100 -3.04 -2.96 11.18
C LEU A 100 -4.16 -3.91 11.66
N SER A 101 -5.05 -4.34 10.75
CA SER A 101 -6.11 -5.30 11.08
C SER A 101 -5.54 -6.66 11.50
N ARG A 102 -4.38 -7.06 10.98
CA ARG A 102 -3.69 -8.29 11.37
C ARG A 102 -3.09 -8.20 12.77
N ILE A 103 -2.50 -7.06 13.11
CA ILE A 103 -1.88 -6.87 14.44
C ILE A 103 -2.96 -6.79 15.52
N ILE A 104 -4.03 -6.03 15.29
CA ILE A 104 -5.11 -5.82 16.27
C ILE A 104 -6.08 -6.99 16.32
N GLY A 105 -6.33 -7.66 15.19
CA GLY A 105 -7.41 -8.64 15.05
C GLY A 105 -7.02 -10.09 15.36
N ASP A 106 -5.78 -10.35 15.73
CA ASP A 106 -5.32 -11.74 15.99
C ASP A 106 -5.87 -12.32 17.31
N VAL A 107 -6.25 -11.45 18.25
CA VAL A 107 -6.69 -11.85 19.60
C VAL A 107 -8.08 -12.52 19.60
N ASP A 108 -8.99 -12.13 18.68
CA ASP A 108 -10.40 -12.57 18.71
C ASP A 108 -10.91 -13.18 17.38
N GLY A 109 -10.01 -13.56 16.46
CA GLY A 109 -10.43 -14.03 15.12
C GLY A 109 -11.05 -12.94 14.26
N MET A 110 -11.02 -11.70 14.70
CA MET A 110 -11.57 -10.52 14.05
C MET A 110 -10.87 -10.23 12.71
N TYR A 111 -9.60 -10.63 12.58
CA TYR A 111 -8.84 -10.52 11.34
C TYR A 111 -9.51 -11.24 10.17
N ASN A 112 -9.96 -12.48 10.37
CA ASN A 112 -10.61 -13.28 9.33
C ASN A 112 -11.92 -12.66 8.85
N TRP A 113 -12.60 -11.88 9.68
CA TRP A 113 -13.83 -11.19 9.36
C TRP A 113 -13.60 -9.82 8.71
N LEU A 114 -12.58 -9.07 9.17
CA LEU A 114 -12.24 -7.74 8.62
C LEU A 114 -11.54 -7.80 7.27
N ARG A 115 -10.65 -8.77 7.09
CA ARG A 115 -9.83 -8.91 5.88
C ARG A 115 -10.64 -8.91 4.58
N PRO A 116 -11.65 -9.78 4.37
CA PRO A 116 -12.42 -9.80 3.14
C PRO A 116 -13.18 -8.49 2.92
N ARG A 117 -13.63 -7.81 3.97
CA ARG A 117 -14.33 -6.54 3.87
C ARG A 117 -13.42 -5.41 3.40
N ILE A 118 -12.21 -5.31 3.97
CA ILE A 118 -11.22 -4.34 3.52
C ILE A 118 -10.87 -4.57 2.05
N MET A 119 -10.70 -5.83 1.63
CA MET A 119 -10.42 -6.17 0.23
C MET A 119 -11.56 -5.79 -0.71
N ILE A 120 -12.80 -6.07 -0.36
CA ILE A 120 -13.99 -5.75 -1.18
C ILE A 120 -14.16 -4.23 -1.30
N VAL A 121 -14.04 -3.50 -0.20
CA VAL A 121 -14.13 -2.02 -0.21
C VAL A 121 -13.02 -1.42 -1.06
N SER A 122 -11.79 -1.92 -0.91
CA SER A 122 -10.65 -1.45 -1.71
C SER A 122 -10.81 -1.78 -3.18
N PHE A 123 -11.34 -2.94 -3.52
CA PHE A 123 -11.64 -3.31 -4.90
C PHE A 123 -12.66 -2.37 -5.54
N GLY A 124 -13.76 -2.07 -4.83
CA GLY A 124 -14.74 -1.08 -5.28
C GLY A 124 -14.12 0.31 -5.45
N LEU A 125 -13.27 0.72 -4.52
CA LEU A 125 -12.58 2.01 -4.59
C LEU A 125 -11.62 2.09 -5.79
N PHE A 126 -10.87 1.02 -6.07
CA PHE A 126 -10.00 0.94 -7.25
C PHE A 126 -10.80 1.08 -8.54
N ILE A 127 -11.89 0.33 -8.70
CA ILE A 127 -12.72 0.39 -9.90
C ILE A 127 -13.31 1.80 -10.10
N LEU A 128 -13.73 2.45 -9.01
CA LEU A 128 -14.36 3.76 -9.07
C LEU A 128 -13.37 4.89 -9.40
N THR A 129 -12.13 4.78 -8.89
CA THR A 129 -11.14 5.86 -9.00
C THR A 129 -10.20 5.71 -10.19
N MET A 130 -10.14 4.53 -10.82
CA MET A 130 -9.29 4.33 -11.99
C MET A 130 -9.76 5.15 -13.20
N PRO A 131 -8.85 5.92 -13.84
CA PRO A 131 -9.14 6.65 -15.06
C PRO A 131 -9.60 5.75 -16.21
N SER A 132 -10.35 6.32 -17.16
CA SER A 132 -10.87 5.62 -18.35
C SER A 132 -9.77 4.97 -19.21
N VAL A 133 -8.55 5.51 -19.17
CA VAL A 133 -7.38 4.95 -19.88
C VAL A 133 -7.12 3.46 -19.54
N PHE A 134 -7.56 3.02 -18.37
CA PHE A 134 -7.39 1.63 -17.90
C PHE A 134 -8.62 0.74 -18.08
N GLU A 135 -9.61 1.13 -18.88
CA GLU A 135 -10.93 0.44 -18.96
C GLU A 135 -10.83 -1.08 -19.09
N GLY A 136 -10.02 -1.61 -20.00
CA GLY A 136 -9.86 -3.05 -20.18
C GLY A 136 -9.05 -3.75 -19.09
N LEU A 137 -8.20 -3.03 -18.37
CA LEU A 137 -7.25 -3.56 -17.40
C LEU A 137 -7.66 -3.29 -15.94
N ARG A 138 -8.72 -2.54 -15.69
CA ARG A 138 -9.16 -2.12 -14.34
C ARG A 138 -9.30 -3.30 -13.37
N ILE A 139 -10.03 -4.33 -13.79
CA ILE A 139 -10.30 -5.49 -12.95
C ILE A 139 -9.01 -6.25 -12.67
N LEU A 140 -8.22 -6.52 -13.71
CA LEU A 140 -6.97 -7.26 -13.58
C LEU A 140 -5.96 -6.52 -12.70
N LEU A 141 -5.74 -5.23 -12.93
CA LEU A 141 -4.84 -4.40 -12.13
C LEU A 141 -5.28 -4.33 -10.67
N SER A 142 -6.59 -4.12 -10.43
CA SER A 142 -7.14 -4.09 -9.07
C SER A 142 -6.93 -5.42 -8.34
N CYS A 143 -7.18 -6.55 -9.00
CA CYS A 143 -6.95 -7.88 -8.43
C CYS A 143 -5.47 -8.12 -8.11
N VAL A 144 -4.56 -7.76 -9.03
CA VAL A 144 -3.11 -7.93 -8.82
C VAL A 144 -2.62 -7.08 -7.65
N ILE A 145 -3.02 -5.80 -7.56
CA ILE A 145 -2.61 -4.90 -6.49
C ILE A 145 -3.13 -5.40 -5.13
N ILE A 146 -4.40 -5.82 -5.05
CA ILE A 146 -4.99 -6.34 -3.82
C ILE A 146 -4.28 -7.63 -3.37
N PHE A 147 -4.03 -8.54 -4.32
CA PHE A 147 -3.32 -9.78 -4.03
C PHE A 147 -1.89 -9.51 -3.54
N LEU A 148 -1.18 -8.59 -4.20
CA LEU A 148 0.18 -8.21 -3.81
C LEU A 148 0.21 -7.56 -2.42
N SER A 149 -0.76 -6.68 -2.13
CA SER A 149 -0.89 -6.02 -0.83
C SER A 149 -1.20 -7.02 0.29
N ASP A 150 -2.05 -8.04 0.03
CA ASP A 150 -2.34 -9.13 0.97
C ASP A 150 -1.10 -10.01 1.21
N LEU A 151 -0.35 -10.34 0.16
CA LEU A 151 0.89 -11.11 0.26
C LEU A 151 1.94 -10.38 1.11
N LEU A 152 2.13 -9.08 0.85
CA LEU A 152 3.04 -8.24 1.63
C LEU A 152 2.58 -8.13 3.09
N ALA A 153 1.29 -7.94 3.34
CA ALA A 153 0.75 -7.89 4.69
C ALA A 153 0.97 -9.21 5.47
N ARG A 154 0.93 -10.35 4.78
CA ARG A 154 1.22 -11.66 5.39
C ARG A 154 2.68 -11.89 5.70
N SER A 155 3.59 -11.23 5.00
CA SER A 155 5.03 -11.35 5.23
C SER A 155 5.49 -10.68 6.53
N PHE A 156 4.66 -9.83 7.13
CA PHE A 156 4.96 -9.25 8.43
C PHE A 156 4.71 -10.27 9.55
N PRO A 157 5.74 -10.57 10.38
CA PRO A 157 5.59 -11.50 11.50
C PRO A 157 4.60 -10.95 12.54
N LEU A 158 3.77 -11.85 13.09
CA LEU A 158 2.90 -11.52 14.20
C LEU A 158 3.74 -11.23 15.45
N ALA A 159 3.41 -10.17 16.18
CA ALA A 159 4.12 -9.79 17.40
C ALA A 159 4.10 -10.91 18.47
N ARG A 160 3.07 -11.74 18.45
CA ARG A 160 2.90 -12.91 19.35
C ARG A 160 4.01 -13.95 19.21
N ASN A 161 4.44 -14.24 17.98
CA ASN A 161 5.52 -15.21 17.74
C ASN A 161 6.87 -14.73 18.29
N MET A 162 7.10 -13.42 18.34
CA MET A 162 8.31 -12.87 18.95
C MET A 162 8.32 -13.02 20.47
N THR A 163 7.17 -12.92 21.13
CA THR A 163 7.07 -13.03 22.59
C THR A 163 7.29 -14.48 23.04
N GLU A 164 6.78 -15.45 22.29
CA GLU A 164 7.02 -16.89 22.56
C GLU A 164 8.49 -17.25 22.38
N ILE A 165 9.15 -16.75 21.33
CA ILE A 165 10.58 -16.99 21.09
C ILE A 165 11.46 -16.38 22.19
N ILE A 166 11.13 -15.18 22.66
CA ILE A 166 11.87 -14.50 23.75
C ILE A 166 11.64 -15.22 25.09
N GLN A 167 10.42 -15.71 25.33
CA GLN A 167 10.11 -16.47 26.55
C GLN A 167 10.81 -17.82 26.58
N ASP A 168 10.90 -18.50 25.44
CA ASP A 168 11.60 -19.79 25.31
C ASP A 168 13.12 -19.62 25.51
N ASP A 169 13.69 -18.53 24.97
CA ASP A 169 15.12 -18.21 25.11
C ASP A 169 15.49 -17.80 26.57
N THR A 170 14.57 -17.15 27.28
CA THR A 170 14.74 -16.81 28.70
C THR A 170 14.56 -18.01 29.60
N ALA A 171 13.66 -18.96 29.27
CA ALA A 171 13.48 -20.20 29.99
C ALA A 171 14.70 -21.13 29.86
N LEU A 172 15.28 -21.20 28.67
CA LEU A 172 16.51 -21.97 28.42
C LEU A 172 17.74 -21.41 29.17
N LYS A 173 17.84 -20.10 29.32
CA LYS A 173 18.94 -19.44 30.07
C LYS A 173 18.77 -19.47 31.58
N GLY A 174 17.58 -19.75 32.09
CA GLY A 174 17.29 -19.86 33.51
C GLY A 174 17.60 -21.25 34.09
N HIS A 175 17.87 -22.25 33.24
CA HIS A 175 18.20 -23.63 33.62
C HIS A 175 19.68 -23.99 33.41
N ALA A 176 20.51 -23.03 33.01
CA ALA A 176 21.97 -23.18 32.88
C ALA A 176 22.69 -22.43 34.00
#